data_885231a38ff4ed381c8d8b2a0a7ab4ad
#
_entry.id   885231a38ff4ed381c8d8b2a0a7ab4ad
#
_cell.length_a   1.000
_cell.length_b   1.000
_cell.length_c   1.000
_cell.angle_alpha   90.00
_cell.angle_beta   90.00
_cell.angle_gamma   90.00
#
_symmetry.space_group_name_H-M   'P 1'
#
loop_
_entity.id
_entity.type
_entity.pdbx_description
1 polymer ?
#
loop_
_entity_poly.entity_id
_entity_poly.type
_entity_poly.pdbx_seq_one_letter_code
_entity_poly.pdbx_strand_id
1 'polypeptide(L)'
;MSSNPVAAARERESGGDMNLQGSEHWAQKGEVRLFLWRKRADERPPEHGTVLFVHGSTMASQPTFDLHVAGRPGSSAMDWFAARGFDCWCLDNEGYGRSDKSRPINCDIANGADDLLAASEYILQHSGARQLLLYGNSAGALKAALFTQRHPERVARLALDAFVWTGEGSPTLAERKKKLPDLASKNRRPIDRAFVHGIFDRDHPGTADEATIDAFADSMLALDDSVPTGSYVDMCSKLPLVDPAKITVPAMLMRGQYDGIAAIDDLIEFFRRLPNPDKQFIVMAGISHASFQQKNYLGVYHVLHAFFAQPAPVFRG
;
A
#
# COMPACT_ATOMS: atom_id res chain seq x y z
N MET A 1 -39.57 -1.10 -17.95
CA MET A 1 -38.72 -2.29 -17.87
C MET A 1 -37.98 -2.24 -16.56
N SER A 2 -38.35 -3.05 -15.57
CA SER A 2 -37.78 -3.06 -14.24
C SER A 2 -36.46 -3.80 -14.29
N SER A 3 -35.34 -3.11 -14.05
CA SER A 3 -34.01 -3.74 -13.90
C SER A 3 -34.01 -4.62 -12.65
N ASN A 4 -33.72 -5.90 -12.83
CA ASN A 4 -33.65 -6.89 -11.76
C ASN A 4 -32.49 -6.54 -10.81
N PRO A 5 -32.73 -6.16 -9.54
CA PRO A 5 -31.65 -5.76 -8.62
C PRO A 5 -30.67 -6.90 -8.31
N VAL A 6 -31.08 -8.16 -8.46
CA VAL A 6 -30.20 -9.35 -8.28
C VAL A 6 -29.21 -9.50 -9.44
N ALA A 7 -29.60 -9.12 -10.68
CA ALA A 7 -28.69 -9.12 -11.82
C ALA A 7 -27.65 -8.01 -11.69
N ALA A 8 -28.04 -6.82 -11.28
CA ALA A 8 -27.13 -5.70 -11.04
C ALA A 8 -26.16 -5.96 -9.86
N ALA A 9 -26.57 -6.71 -8.83
CA ALA A 9 -25.69 -7.14 -7.76
C ALA A 9 -24.68 -8.19 -8.24
N ARG A 10 -25.09 -9.17 -9.05
CA ARG A 10 -24.20 -10.18 -9.65
C ARG A 10 -23.19 -9.59 -10.64
N GLU A 11 -23.57 -8.58 -11.41
CA GLU A 11 -22.65 -7.86 -12.30
C GLU A 11 -21.60 -7.04 -11.52
N ARG A 12 -21.94 -6.51 -10.34
CA ARG A 12 -20.97 -5.88 -9.44
C ARG A 12 -20.03 -6.90 -8.77
N GLU A 13 -20.51 -8.10 -8.51
CA GLU A 13 -19.69 -9.21 -7.97
C GLU A 13 -18.75 -9.83 -9.03
N SER A 14 -19.15 -9.84 -10.31
CA SER A 14 -18.36 -10.45 -11.38
C SER A 14 -17.16 -9.62 -11.84
N GLY A 15 -16.92 -8.42 -11.27
CA GLY A 15 -15.72 -7.64 -11.56
C GLY A 15 -15.50 -7.41 -13.05
N GLY A 16 -16.57 -7.01 -13.80
CA GLY A 16 -16.41 -6.60 -15.19
C GLY A 16 -15.27 -5.58 -15.31
N ASP A 17 -14.57 -5.59 -16.42
CA ASP A 17 -13.42 -4.75 -16.73
C ASP A 17 -13.83 -3.26 -16.68
N MET A 18 -13.95 -2.70 -15.46
CA MET A 18 -14.26 -1.29 -15.24
C MET A 18 -12.95 -0.52 -15.25
N ASN A 19 -12.80 0.34 -16.23
CA ASN A 19 -11.73 1.33 -16.25
C ASN A 19 -12.35 2.69 -15.93
N LEU A 20 -12.41 3.03 -14.64
CA LEU A 20 -12.91 4.31 -14.19
C LEU A 20 -11.93 5.43 -14.54
N GLN A 21 -12.46 6.57 -14.95
CA GLN A 21 -11.63 7.73 -15.21
C GLN A 21 -11.07 8.27 -13.89
N GLY A 22 -9.74 8.39 -13.81
CA GLY A 22 -9.05 8.97 -12.67
C GLY A 22 -8.79 10.46 -12.85
N SER A 23 -8.40 11.13 -11.77
CA SER A 23 -7.99 12.54 -11.77
C SER A 23 -6.65 12.74 -11.07
N GLU A 24 -5.84 13.64 -11.64
CA GLU A 24 -4.54 14.03 -11.13
C GLU A 24 -4.68 15.16 -10.10
N HIS A 25 -3.96 15.03 -9.01
CA HIS A 25 -3.90 16.02 -7.94
C HIS A 25 -2.46 16.20 -7.45
N TRP A 26 -2.22 17.31 -6.75
CA TRP A 26 -0.90 17.63 -6.25
C TRP A 26 -0.97 18.20 -4.85
N ALA A 27 -0.33 17.53 -3.90
CA ALA A 27 -0.13 18.05 -2.55
C ALA A 27 1.22 18.76 -2.44
N GLN A 28 1.32 19.73 -1.55
CA GLN A 28 2.54 20.49 -1.32
C GLN A 28 3.14 20.17 0.04
N LYS A 29 4.40 19.71 0.05
CA LYS A 29 5.22 19.49 1.26
C LYS A 29 6.41 20.47 1.23
N GLY A 30 6.28 21.65 1.83
CA GLY A 30 7.28 22.73 1.65
C GLY A 30 7.47 23.05 0.18
N GLU A 31 8.68 22.85 -0.37
CA GLU A 31 8.97 23.06 -1.78
C GLU A 31 8.72 21.83 -2.66
N VAL A 32 8.41 20.69 -2.08
CA VAL A 32 8.21 19.41 -2.78
C VAL A 32 6.76 19.25 -3.20
N ARG A 33 6.52 18.97 -4.48
CA ARG A 33 5.20 18.60 -4.99
C ARG A 33 5.05 17.08 -4.99
N LEU A 34 3.97 16.60 -4.40
CA LEU A 34 3.63 15.19 -4.31
C LEU A 34 2.45 14.88 -5.23
N PHE A 35 2.63 13.93 -6.13
CA PHE A 35 1.59 13.50 -7.04
C PHE A 35 0.60 12.60 -6.32
N LEU A 36 -0.70 12.87 -6.53
CA LEU A 36 -1.83 12.08 -6.06
C LEU A 36 -2.69 11.68 -7.25
N TRP A 37 -3.15 10.44 -7.26
CA TRP A 37 -4.10 9.94 -8.22
C TRP A 37 -5.39 9.55 -7.50
N ARG A 38 -6.54 9.95 -8.03
CA ARG A 38 -7.85 9.70 -7.43
C ARG A 38 -8.75 8.95 -8.40
N LYS A 39 -9.48 7.96 -7.89
CA LYS A 39 -10.59 7.29 -8.60
C LYS A 39 -11.80 7.14 -7.70
N ARG A 40 -12.99 7.37 -8.26
CA ARG A 40 -14.28 7.12 -7.64
C ARG A 40 -15.32 6.78 -8.68
N ALA A 41 -16.38 6.05 -8.32
CA ALA A 41 -17.41 5.63 -9.28
C ALA A 41 -18.27 6.79 -9.74
N ASP A 42 -18.55 7.77 -8.87
CA ASP A 42 -19.39 8.94 -9.17
C ASP A 42 -19.10 10.09 -8.18
N GLU A 43 -19.85 11.20 -8.32
CA GLU A 43 -19.67 12.40 -7.50
C GLU A 43 -20.40 12.36 -6.14
N ARG A 44 -21.14 11.32 -5.86
CA ARG A 44 -21.82 11.17 -4.56
C ARG A 44 -20.82 10.95 -3.42
N PRO A 45 -21.19 11.30 -2.18
CA PRO A 45 -20.37 10.94 -1.03
C PRO A 45 -20.09 9.43 -1.00
N PRO A 46 -18.85 9.01 -0.71
CA PRO A 46 -18.48 7.60 -0.69
C PRO A 46 -19.23 6.87 0.42
N GLU A 47 -19.77 5.69 0.12
CA GLU A 47 -20.52 4.87 1.09
C GLU A 47 -19.62 4.37 2.23
N HIS A 48 -18.37 4.00 1.89
CA HIS A 48 -17.43 3.37 2.82
C HIS A 48 -16.26 4.29 3.22
N GLY A 49 -16.23 5.53 2.70
CA GLY A 49 -15.23 6.53 3.05
C GLY A 49 -14.08 6.64 2.05
N THR A 50 -13.04 7.39 2.45
CA THR A 50 -11.89 7.74 1.63
C THR A 50 -10.69 6.88 2.01
N VAL A 51 -10.14 6.13 1.04
CA VAL A 51 -8.97 5.29 1.23
C VAL A 51 -7.73 5.90 0.57
N LEU A 52 -6.60 5.90 1.30
CA LEU A 52 -5.28 6.24 0.77
C LEU A 52 -4.40 5.00 0.73
N PHE A 53 -3.92 4.67 -0.48
CA PHE A 53 -2.98 3.59 -0.74
C PHE A 53 -1.54 4.10 -0.79
N VAL A 54 -0.63 3.46 -0.04
CA VAL A 54 0.78 3.85 0.11
C VAL A 54 1.71 2.76 -0.39
N HIS A 55 2.48 3.07 -1.43
CA HIS A 55 3.35 2.13 -2.12
C HIS A 55 4.63 1.77 -1.35
N GLY A 56 5.22 0.63 -1.69
CA GLY A 56 6.49 0.13 -1.16
C GLY A 56 7.74 0.88 -1.66
N SER A 57 8.92 0.31 -1.38
CA SER A 57 10.22 0.98 -1.60
C SER A 57 10.77 0.92 -3.02
N THR A 58 10.07 0.28 -3.95
CA THR A 58 10.60 0.04 -5.31
C THR A 58 9.70 0.58 -6.39
N MET A 59 8.46 0.87 -6.09
CA MET A 59 7.39 1.11 -7.05
C MET A 59 6.67 2.44 -6.79
N ALA A 60 6.22 3.10 -7.86
CA ALA A 60 5.29 4.20 -7.80
C ALA A 60 3.85 3.72 -7.53
N SER A 61 2.96 4.61 -7.21
CA SER A 61 1.61 4.28 -6.75
C SER A 61 0.70 3.72 -7.85
N GLN A 62 0.64 4.34 -9.02
CA GLN A 62 -0.24 3.87 -10.10
C GLN A 62 0.11 2.45 -10.57
N PRO A 63 1.38 2.08 -10.85
CA PRO A 63 1.74 0.70 -11.14
C PRO A 63 1.32 -0.30 -10.06
N THR A 64 1.30 0.14 -8.81
CA THR A 64 0.96 -0.74 -7.68
C THR A 64 -0.54 -0.90 -7.51
N PHE A 65 -1.32 0.18 -7.63
CA PHE A 65 -2.72 0.21 -7.19
C PHE A 65 -3.72 0.40 -8.32
N ASP A 66 -3.29 0.89 -9.49
CA ASP A 66 -4.13 1.14 -10.65
C ASP A 66 -3.58 0.46 -11.92
N LEU A 67 -3.02 -0.74 -11.76
CA LEU A 67 -2.48 -1.52 -12.87
C LEU A 67 -3.61 -2.22 -13.64
N HIS A 68 -3.70 -1.99 -14.95
CA HIS A 68 -4.59 -2.69 -15.85
C HIS A 68 -3.84 -3.79 -16.60
N VAL A 69 -4.29 -5.03 -16.44
CA VAL A 69 -3.69 -6.21 -17.09
C VAL A 69 -4.74 -6.88 -17.97
N ALA A 70 -4.44 -7.03 -19.26
CA ALA A 70 -5.35 -7.67 -20.19
C ALA A 70 -5.68 -9.11 -19.77
N GLY A 71 -6.95 -9.47 -19.80
CA GLY A 71 -7.42 -10.79 -19.38
C GLY A 71 -7.42 -11.05 -17.87
N ARG A 72 -7.20 -10.01 -17.05
CA ARG A 72 -7.24 -10.09 -15.59
C ARG A 72 -8.29 -9.12 -15.03
N PRO A 73 -9.57 -9.53 -14.93
CA PRO A 73 -10.67 -8.69 -14.48
C PRO A 73 -10.42 -8.10 -13.08
N GLY A 74 -10.66 -6.80 -12.92
CA GLY A 74 -10.43 -6.12 -11.64
C GLY A 74 -8.95 -6.03 -11.22
N SER A 75 -8.02 -6.07 -12.17
CA SER A 75 -6.58 -5.93 -11.89
C SER A 75 -6.20 -4.58 -11.25
N SER A 76 -6.96 -3.50 -11.53
CA SER A 76 -6.85 -2.25 -10.80
C SER A 76 -7.57 -2.36 -9.45
N ALA A 77 -6.81 -2.29 -8.35
CA ALA A 77 -7.37 -2.20 -7.01
C ALA A 77 -8.22 -0.93 -6.85
N MET A 78 -7.76 0.20 -7.40
CA MET A 78 -8.49 1.46 -7.29
C MET A 78 -9.86 1.39 -7.97
N ASP A 79 -9.97 0.79 -9.16
CA ASP A 79 -11.26 0.58 -9.81
C ASP A 79 -12.16 -0.36 -9.01
N TRP A 80 -11.58 -1.45 -8.51
CA TRP A 80 -12.33 -2.46 -7.75
C TRP A 80 -12.93 -1.88 -6.46
N PHE A 81 -12.17 -1.06 -5.71
CA PHE A 81 -12.64 -0.40 -4.50
C PHE A 81 -13.58 0.76 -4.81
N ALA A 82 -13.28 1.59 -5.81
CA ALA A 82 -14.13 2.71 -6.21
C ALA A 82 -15.52 2.24 -6.64
N ALA A 83 -15.61 1.15 -7.42
CA ALA A 83 -16.86 0.53 -7.80
C ALA A 83 -17.70 0.02 -6.61
N ARG A 84 -17.06 -0.17 -5.45
CA ARG A 84 -17.68 -0.61 -4.20
C ARG A 84 -17.88 0.50 -3.18
N GLY A 85 -17.93 1.75 -3.64
CA GLY A 85 -18.33 2.89 -2.81
C GLY A 85 -17.21 3.54 -2.02
N PHE A 86 -15.95 3.33 -2.37
CA PHE A 86 -14.83 4.08 -1.80
C PHE A 86 -14.41 5.26 -2.69
N ASP A 87 -13.93 6.32 -2.07
CA ASP A 87 -13.14 7.37 -2.73
C ASP A 87 -11.67 6.99 -2.62
N CYS A 88 -11.09 6.51 -3.73
CA CYS A 88 -9.76 5.89 -3.76
C CYS A 88 -8.69 6.91 -4.14
N TRP A 89 -7.66 7.02 -3.32
CA TRP A 89 -6.48 7.83 -3.56
C TRP A 89 -5.22 6.98 -3.46
N CYS A 90 -4.22 7.30 -4.28
CA CYS A 90 -2.87 6.83 -4.05
C CYS A 90 -1.87 7.97 -4.21
N LEU A 91 -0.70 7.83 -3.60
CA LEU A 91 0.34 8.83 -3.48
C LEU A 91 1.64 8.29 -4.05
N ASP A 92 2.30 9.04 -4.94
CA ASP A 92 3.74 8.86 -5.16
C ASP A 92 4.50 9.59 -4.06
N ASN A 93 5.22 8.84 -3.22
CA ASN A 93 6.12 9.46 -2.24
C ASN A 93 7.21 10.28 -2.95
N GLU A 94 7.79 11.26 -2.28
CA GLU A 94 8.94 11.99 -2.79
C GLU A 94 10.04 11.05 -3.28
N GLY A 95 10.60 11.34 -4.46
CA GLY A 95 11.62 10.51 -5.08
C GLY A 95 11.08 9.39 -5.98
N TYR A 96 9.77 9.20 -6.08
CA TYR A 96 9.11 8.16 -6.88
C TYR A 96 8.13 8.74 -7.90
N GLY A 97 7.91 8.01 -8.97
CA GLY A 97 6.86 8.26 -9.95
C GLY A 97 6.86 9.67 -10.49
N ARG A 98 5.74 10.37 -10.33
CA ARG A 98 5.56 11.76 -10.79
C ARG A 98 5.86 12.81 -9.72
N SER A 99 6.06 12.41 -8.45
CA SER A 99 6.47 13.33 -7.39
C SER A 99 7.86 13.87 -7.62
N ASP A 100 8.17 15.02 -7.02
CA ASP A 100 9.49 15.64 -7.15
C ASP A 100 10.61 14.70 -6.67
N LYS A 101 11.75 14.72 -7.38
CA LYS A 101 12.90 13.84 -7.20
C LYS A 101 14.22 14.62 -7.03
N SER A 102 14.15 15.94 -6.92
CA SER A 102 15.30 16.83 -7.06
C SER A 102 16.14 16.96 -5.80
N ARG A 103 15.58 16.71 -4.60
CA ARG A 103 16.33 16.87 -3.36
C ARG A 103 17.42 15.80 -3.22
N PRO A 104 18.64 16.16 -2.78
CA PRO A 104 19.76 15.23 -2.63
C PRO A 104 19.64 14.42 -1.32
N ILE A 105 18.49 13.76 -1.12
CA ILE A 105 18.18 12.93 0.05
C ILE A 105 17.82 11.51 -0.38
N ASN A 106 17.90 10.57 0.52
CA ASN A 106 17.58 9.17 0.24
C ASN A 106 16.11 8.79 0.49
N CYS A 107 15.24 9.76 0.84
CA CYS A 107 13.80 9.59 1.08
C CYS A 107 13.50 8.38 1.99
N ASP A 108 13.89 8.47 3.25
CA ASP A 108 13.73 7.42 4.25
C ASP A 108 12.26 7.25 4.71
N ILE A 109 12.02 6.35 5.66
CA ILE A 109 10.65 6.08 6.16
C ILE A 109 10.04 7.31 6.82
N ALA A 110 10.84 8.10 7.53
CA ALA A 110 10.35 9.32 8.19
C ALA A 110 9.93 10.38 7.17
N ASN A 111 10.72 10.58 6.11
CA ASN A 111 10.34 11.45 4.99
C ASN A 111 9.03 11.00 4.33
N GLY A 112 8.84 9.68 4.16
CA GLY A 112 7.58 9.15 3.64
C GLY A 112 6.38 9.35 4.56
N ALA A 113 6.57 9.33 5.88
CA ALA A 113 5.50 9.69 6.83
C ALA A 113 5.14 11.20 6.75
N ASP A 114 6.13 12.06 6.48
CA ASP A 114 5.91 13.49 6.25
C ASP A 114 5.21 13.74 4.89
N ASP A 115 5.46 12.92 3.86
CA ASP A 115 4.70 12.92 2.60
C ASP A 115 3.23 12.60 2.85
N LEU A 116 2.96 11.60 3.71
CA LEU A 116 1.60 11.22 4.08
C LEU A 116 0.88 12.33 4.86
N LEU A 117 1.58 13.11 5.66
CA LEU A 117 0.99 14.27 6.33
C LEU A 117 0.48 15.27 5.30
N ALA A 118 1.32 15.71 4.36
CA ALA A 118 0.94 16.66 3.32
C ALA A 118 -0.18 16.11 2.41
N ALA A 119 -0.08 14.84 2.01
CA ALA A 119 -1.11 14.17 1.21
C ALA A 119 -2.44 14.09 1.96
N SER A 120 -2.42 13.73 3.26
CA SER A 120 -3.64 13.63 4.07
C SER A 120 -4.34 14.98 4.22
N GLU A 121 -3.61 16.07 4.40
CA GLU A 121 -4.16 17.43 4.47
C GLU A 121 -4.91 17.77 3.19
N TYR A 122 -4.28 17.55 2.05
CA TYR A 122 -4.87 17.77 0.75
C TYR A 122 -6.12 16.90 0.53
N ILE A 123 -6.01 15.60 0.77
CA ILE A 123 -7.10 14.63 0.53
C ILE A 123 -8.31 14.93 1.41
N LEU A 124 -8.13 15.16 2.72
CA LEU A 124 -9.23 15.47 3.64
C LEU A 124 -9.96 16.75 3.23
N GLN A 125 -9.24 17.78 2.79
CA GLN A 125 -9.84 19.01 2.28
C GLN A 125 -10.66 18.78 1.00
N HIS A 126 -10.20 17.93 0.08
CA HIS A 126 -10.83 17.71 -1.23
C HIS A 126 -11.91 16.62 -1.24
N SER A 127 -11.84 15.67 -0.34
CA SER A 127 -12.84 14.61 -0.20
C SER A 127 -13.97 14.96 0.75
N GLY A 128 -13.75 15.91 1.67
CA GLY A 128 -14.67 16.22 2.77
C GLY A 128 -14.68 15.15 3.88
N ALA A 129 -13.81 14.12 3.79
CA ALA A 129 -13.66 13.12 4.83
C ALA A 129 -13.04 13.73 6.09
N ARG A 130 -13.36 13.18 7.26
CA ARG A 130 -12.74 13.59 8.52
C ARG A 130 -11.46 12.81 8.83
N GLN A 131 -11.41 11.58 8.40
CA GLN A 131 -10.32 10.63 8.60
C GLN A 131 -10.17 9.74 7.37
N LEU A 132 -9.01 9.17 7.18
CA LEU A 132 -8.68 8.26 6.06
C LEU A 132 -8.70 6.81 6.53
N LEU A 133 -9.13 5.94 5.63
CA LEU A 133 -8.79 4.52 5.65
C LEU A 133 -7.40 4.42 5.02
N LEU A 134 -6.44 3.88 5.74
CA LEU A 134 -5.05 3.89 5.31
C LEU A 134 -4.55 2.47 5.04
N TYR A 135 -4.08 2.22 3.83
CA TYR A 135 -3.42 0.99 3.45
C TYR A 135 -1.96 1.25 3.06
N GLY A 136 -1.04 0.48 3.60
CA GLY A 136 0.36 0.51 3.19
C GLY A 136 0.89 -0.89 2.89
N ASN A 137 1.72 -1.00 1.83
CA ASN A 137 2.40 -2.24 1.45
C ASN A 137 3.91 -2.12 1.67
N SER A 138 4.53 -3.11 2.32
CA SER A 138 5.99 -3.19 2.51
C SER A 138 6.55 -1.93 3.22
N ALA A 139 7.48 -1.20 2.62
CA ALA A 139 7.94 0.09 3.13
C ALA A 139 6.81 1.13 3.25
N GLY A 140 5.78 1.03 2.42
CA GLY A 140 4.56 1.82 2.56
C GLY A 140 3.80 1.52 3.85
N ALA A 141 3.83 0.27 4.32
CA ALA A 141 3.26 -0.10 5.61
C ALA A 141 4.04 0.53 6.78
N LEU A 142 5.37 0.60 6.70
CA LEU A 142 6.19 1.32 7.69
C LEU A 142 5.89 2.82 7.71
N LYS A 143 5.77 3.45 6.53
CA LYS A 143 5.40 4.87 6.39
C LYS A 143 4.02 5.14 6.96
N ALA A 144 3.03 4.31 6.62
CA ALA A 144 1.65 4.39 7.10
C ALA A 144 1.56 4.20 8.62
N ALA A 145 2.28 3.22 9.17
CA ALA A 145 2.32 2.96 10.60
C ALA A 145 2.98 4.12 11.38
N LEU A 146 4.11 4.64 10.88
CA LEU A 146 4.80 5.78 11.49
C LEU A 146 3.96 7.06 11.42
N PHE A 147 3.29 7.31 10.28
CA PHE A 147 2.34 8.41 10.14
C PHE A 147 1.18 8.26 11.13
N THR A 148 0.57 7.09 11.23
CA THR A 148 -0.54 6.82 12.16
C THR A 148 -0.12 6.99 13.62
N GLN A 149 1.09 6.57 13.97
CA GLN A 149 1.66 6.80 15.31
C GLN A 149 1.77 8.29 15.65
N ARG A 150 2.11 9.13 14.66
CA ARG A 150 2.27 10.59 14.82
C ARG A 150 0.95 11.35 14.76
N HIS A 151 0.00 10.87 13.93
CA HIS A 151 -1.25 11.54 13.57
C HIS A 151 -2.45 10.58 13.63
N PRO A 152 -2.72 9.92 14.78
CA PRO A 152 -3.82 8.95 14.87
C PRO A 152 -5.20 9.58 14.62
N GLU A 153 -5.35 10.88 14.85
CA GLU A 153 -6.58 11.64 14.62
C GLU A 153 -6.98 11.72 13.14
N ARG A 154 -6.05 11.46 12.21
CA ARG A 154 -6.29 11.48 10.76
C ARG A 154 -6.67 10.12 10.17
N VAL A 155 -6.59 9.05 10.96
CA VAL A 155 -6.74 7.67 10.48
C VAL A 155 -7.94 7.00 11.15
N ALA A 156 -8.90 6.56 10.35
CA ALA A 156 -10.07 5.81 10.82
C ALA A 156 -9.74 4.33 11.05
N ARG A 157 -9.00 3.73 10.12
CA ARG A 157 -8.53 2.33 10.15
C ARG A 157 -7.20 2.22 9.42
N LEU A 158 -6.32 1.37 9.91
CA LEU A 158 -4.98 1.12 9.37
C LEU A 158 -4.82 -0.33 8.93
N ALA A 159 -4.50 -0.56 7.65
CA ALA A 159 -4.14 -1.89 7.12
C ALA A 159 -2.65 -1.90 6.72
N LEU A 160 -1.88 -2.80 7.31
CA LEU A 160 -0.45 -2.97 7.10
C LEU A 160 -0.20 -4.31 6.39
N ASP A 161 0.12 -4.24 5.10
CA ASP A 161 0.39 -5.40 4.27
C ASP A 161 1.90 -5.59 4.05
N ALA A 162 2.38 -6.83 4.14
CA ALA A 162 3.79 -7.16 3.99
C ALA A 162 4.71 -6.30 4.90
N PHE A 163 4.20 -5.98 6.09
CA PHE A 163 4.83 -5.15 7.10
C PHE A 163 6.01 -5.86 7.75
N VAL A 164 7.03 -5.12 8.14
CA VAL A 164 8.14 -5.59 8.97
C VAL A 164 8.26 -4.68 10.20
N TRP A 165 8.41 -5.27 11.38
CA TRP A 165 8.55 -4.49 12.61
C TRP A 165 10.00 -4.41 13.09
N THR A 166 10.54 -5.50 13.62
CA THR A 166 11.96 -5.57 14.03
C THR A 166 12.86 -6.13 12.93
N GLY A 167 12.25 -6.88 12.00
CA GLY A 167 12.95 -7.63 10.96
C GLY A 167 13.61 -8.92 11.46
N GLU A 168 13.34 -9.33 12.70
CA GLU A 168 13.79 -10.61 13.21
C GLU A 168 13.11 -11.76 12.45
N GLY A 169 13.88 -12.79 12.12
CA GLY A 169 13.38 -13.92 11.34
C GLY A 169 13.14 -13.65 9.85
N SER A 170 13.49 -12.45 9.31
CA SER A 170 13.34 -12.12 7.89
C SER A 170 14.55 -12.54 7.05
N PRO A 171 14.45 -13.59 6.20
CA PRO A 171 15.56 -14.00 5.35
C PRO A 171 15.92 -12.93 4.31
N THR A 172 14.94 -12.24 3.76
CA THR A 172 15.17 -11.17 2.77
C THR A 172 15.91 -9.99 3.37
N LEU A 173 15.61 -9.57 4.61
CA LEU A 173 16.36 -8.50 5.26
C LEU A 173 17.77 -8.94 5.65
N ALA A 174 17.98 -10.19 6.04
CA ALA A 174 19.31 -10.72 6.30
C ALA A 174 20.22 -10.59 5.07
N GLU A 175 19.71 -10.93 3.86
CA GLU A 175 20.44 -10.74 2.61
C GLU A 175 20.64 -9.26 2.25
N ARG A 176 19.64 -8.41 2.46
CA ARG A 176 19.78 -6.96 2.19
C ARG A 176 20.80 -6.28 3.11
N LYS A 177 20.90 -6.69 4.36
CA LYS A 177 21.90 -6.15 5.31
C LYS A 177 23.33 -6.30 4.82
N LYS A 178 23.64 -7.35 4.03
CA LYS A 178 24.96 -7.54 3.41
C LYS A 178 25.32 -6.42 2.41
N LYS A 179 24.30 -5.76 1.83
CA LYS A 179 24.47 -4.65 0.86
C LYS A 179 24.33 -3.26 1.51
N LEU A 180 24.19 -3.18 2.84
CA LEU A 180 23.95 -1.91 3.54
C LEU A 180 25.04 -0.85 3.27
N PRO A 181 26.35 -1.15 3.24
CA PRO A 181 27.36 -0.12 2.95
C PRO A 181 27.17 0.52 1.56
N ASP A 182 26.85 -0.26 0.54
CA ASP A 182 26.55 0.26 -0.79
C ASP A 182 25.25 1.09 -0.82
N LEU A 183 24.19 0.62 -0.17
CA LEU A 183 22.92 1.33 -0.10
C LEU A 183 23.03 2.67 0.65
N ALA A 184 23.82 2.71 1.72
CA ALA A 184 24.02 3.91 2.53
C ALA A 184 24.93 4.95 1.85
N SER A 185 25.76 4.55 0.88
CA SER A 185 26.69 5.44 0.19
C SER A 185 26.02 6.32 -0.88
N LYS A 186 24.75 6.10 -1.21
CA LYS A 186 24.03 6.75 -2.31
C LYS A 186 22.57 7.00 -1.96
N ASN A 187 21.99 8.06 -2.53
CA ASN A 187 20.60 8.40 -2.30
C ASN A 187 19.61 7.60 -3.16
N ARG A 188 20.06 7.07 -4.29
CA ARG A 188 19.23 6.33 -5.25
C ARG A 188 19.93 5.06 -5.71
N ARG A 189 19.17 4.04 -6.06
CA ARG A 189 19.63 2.79 -6.67
C ARG A 189 18.90 2.55 -7.99
N PRO A 190 19.57 2.01 -9.02
CA PRO A 190 18.93 1.68 -10.29
C PRO A 190 17.89 0.57 -10.09
N ILE A 191 16.91 0.55 -10.97
CA ILE A 191 15.96 -0.54 -11.16
C ILE A 191 15.89 -0.89 -12.64
N ASP A 192 15.71 -2.16 -12.93
CA ASP A 192 15.53 -2.69 -14.27
C ASP A 192 14.48 -3.81 -14.28
N ARG A 193 14.18 -4.34 -15.45
CA ARG A 193 13.16 -5.39 -15.60
C ARG A 193 13.54 -6.65 -14.79
N ALA A 194 14.79 -7.05 -14.78
CA ALA A 194 15.25 -8.22 -14.03
C ALA A 194 15.06 -8.03 -12.53
N PHE A 195 15.33 -6.81 -12.04
CA PHE A 195 15.05 -6.47 -10.64
C PHE A 195 13.55 -6.56 -10.32
N VAL A 196 12.68 -6.09 -11.23
CA VAL A 196 11.22 -6.16 -11.04
C VAL A 196 10.72 -7.60 -10.99
N HIS A 197 11.14 -8.45 -11.95
CA HIS A 197 10.84 -9.89 -11.93
C HIS A 197 11.30 -10.54 -10.63
N GLY A 198 12.48 -10.21 -10.14
CA GLY A 198 13.02 -10.71 -8.88
C GLY A 198 12.18 -10.34 -7.63
N ILE A 199 11.29 -9.35 -7.70
CA ILE A 199 10.34 -9.07 -6.60
C ILE A 199 9.33 -10.22 -6.43
N PHE A 200 8.92 -10.82 -7.56
CA PHE A 200 7.90 -11.87 -7.59
C PHE A 200 8.48 -13.26 -7.36
N ASP A 201 9.71 -13.49 -7.85
CA ASP A 201 10.35 -14.81 -7.81
C ASP A 201 11.12 -15.08 -6.53
N ARG A 202 11.59 -14.02 -5.85
CA ARG A 202 12.47 -14.08 -4.68
C ARG A 202 11.95 -14.96 -3.56
N ASP A 203 10.67 -14.79 -3.21
CA ASP A 203 10.09 -15.42 -2.02
C ASP A 203 9.43 -16.76 -2.39
N HIS A 204 8.66 -16.80 -3.48
CA HIS A 204 8.05 -18.02 -3.99
C HIS A 204 7.67 -17.86 -5.48
N PRO A 205 8.38 -18.49 -6.44
CA PRO A 205 8.05 -18.41 -7.86
C PRO A 205 6.66 -18.94 -8.18
N GLY A 206 6.04 -18.35 -9.22
CA GLY A 206 4.76 -18.82 -9.77
C GLY A 206 3.51 -18.36 -9.02
N THR A 207 3.64 -17.51 -7.99
CA THR A 207 2.50 -16.87 -7.30
C THR A 207 1.88 -15.71 -8.09
N ALA A 208 2.59 -15.15 -9.06
CA ALA A 208 2.10 -14.17 -10.03
C ALA A 208 2.19 -14.74 -11.46
N ASP A 209 1.38 -14.18 -12.37
CA ASP A 209 1.43 -14.53 -13.80
C ASP A 209 2.45 -13.63 -14.51
N GLU A 210 3.19 -14.19 -15.48
CA GLU A 210 4.20 -13.47 -16.28
C GLU A 210 3.61 -12.21 -16.93
N ALA A 211 2.40 -12.29 -17.50
CA ALA A 211 1.73 -11.13 -18.08
C ALA A 211 1.47 -10.00 -17.06
N THR A 212 1.23 -10.35 -15.81
CA THR A 212 1.07 -9.37 -14.75
C THR A 212 2.42 -8.76 -14.35
N ILE A 213 3.47 -9.58 -14.26
CA ILE A 213 4.83 -9.13 -13.92
C ILE A 213 5.35 -8.19 -15.02
N ASP A 214 5.17 -8.55 -16.29
CA ASP A 214 5.58 -7.73 -17.43
C ASP A 214 4.83 -6.41 -17.49
N ALA A 215 3.50 -6.41 -17.35
CA ALA A 215 2.70 -5.20 -17.33
C ALA A 215 3.09 -4.27 -16.17
N PHE A 216 3.38 -4.85 -15.00
CA PHE A 216 3.87 -4.13 -13.84
C PHE A 216 5.25 -3.52 -14.10
N ALA A 217 6.19 -4.29 -14.69
CA ALA A 217 7.52 -3.84 -15.04
C ALA A 217 7.48 -2.69 -16.07
N ASP A 218 6.66 -2.81 -17.11
CA ASP A 218 6.48 -1.76 -18.13
C ASP A 218 5.95 -0.47 -17.51
N SER A 219 4.93 -0.58 -16.66
CA SER A 219 4.32 0.57 -16.00
C SER A 219 5.27 1.27 -15.03
N MET A 220 6.08 0.50 -14.29
CA MET A 220 7.08 1.04 -13.36
C MET A 220 8.23 1.74 -14.08
N LEU A 221 8.82 1.05 -15.07
CA LEU A 221 10.01 1.55 -15.79
C LEU A 221 9.69 2.74 -16.71
N ALA A 222 8.42 2.94 -17.05
CA ALA A 222 7.98 4.17 -17.70
C ALA A 222 8.06 5.42 -16.80
N LEU A 223 8.07 5.24 -15.48
CA LEU A 223 8.09 6.33 -14.49
C LEU A 223 9.47 6.50 -13.83
N ASP A 224 10.18 5.42 -13.58
CA ASP A 224 11.41 5.41 -12.80
C ASP A 224 12.47 4.46 -13.38
N ASP A 225 13.69 4.94 -13.54
CA ASP A 225 14.91 4.14 -13.83
C ASP A 225 15.73 3.87 -12.56
N SER A 226 15.42 4.60 -11.50
CA SER A 226 16.05 4.51 -10.20
C SER A 226 15.09 4.92 -9.10
N VAL A 227 15.30 4.41 -7.89
CA VAL A 227 14.46 4.69 -6.71
C VAL A 227 15.31 5.01 -5.49
N PRO A 228 14.75 5.76 -4.50
CA PRO A 228 15.46 6.10 -3.27
C PRO A 228 15.95 4.87 -2.49
N THR A 229 17.09 5.02 -1.79
CA THR A 229 17.66 3.96 -0.95
C THR A 229 17.19 3.99 0.49
N GLY A 230 16.62 5.10 0.97
CA GLY A 230 16.38 5.35 2.39
C GLY A 230 15.52 4.31 3.08
N SER A 231 14.43 3.85 2.43
CA SER A 231 13.60 2.77 3.01
C SER A 231 14.39 1.47 3.23
N TYR A 232 15.33 1.14 2.34
CA TYR A 232 16.18 -0.05 2.50
C TYR A 232 17.21 0.15 3.60
N VAL A 233 17.82 1.34 3.66
CA VAL A 233 18.77 1.70 4.73
C VAL A 233 18.08 1.60 6.09
N ASP A 234 16.88 2.17 6.24
CA ASP A 234 16.12 2.14 7.48
C ASP A 234 15.77 0.70 7.89
N MET A 235 15.21 -0.09 6.97
CA MET A 235 14.88 -1.50 7.25
C MET A 235 16.08 -2.36 7.61
N CYS A 236 17.26 -2.03 7.09
CA CYS A 236 18.49 -2.78 7.37
C CYS A 236 19.23 -2.33 8.64
N SER A 237 18.99 -1.10 9.14
CA SER A 237 19.84 -0.52 10.19
C SER A 237 19.10 0.14 11.36
N LYS A 238 17.79 0.47 11.24
CA LYS A 238 17.08 1.29 12.21
C LYS A 238 15.83 0.66 12.81
N LEU A 239 15.42 -0.56 12.39
CA LEU A 239 14.24 -1.21 12.96
C LEU A 239 14.42 -1.50 14.46
N PRO A 240 13.36 -1.38 15.29
CA PRO A 240 12.01 -0.98 14.93
C PRO A 240 11.83 0.53 14.82
N LEU A 241 11.07 1.01 13.80
CA LEU A 241 10.75 2.43 13.61
C LEU A 241 9.39 2.83 14.21
N VAL A 242 8.57 1.85 14.55
CA VAL A 242 7.19 2.02 15.01
C VAL A 242 7.03 1.36 16.38
N ASP A 243 6.42 2.10 17.31
CA ASP A 243 6.01 1.60 18.60
C ASP A 243 4.53 1.16 18.51
N PRO A 244 4.21 -0.15 18.59
CA PRO A 244 2.85 -0.64 18.49
C PRO A 244 1.91 -0.05 19.55
N ALA A 245 2.41 0.30 20.74
CA ALA A 245 1.60 0.90 21.80
C ALA A 245 1.04 2.29 21.43
N LYS A 246 1.61 2.94 20.41
CA LYS A 246 1.16 4.24 19.90
C LYS A 246 0.18 4.14 18.73
N ILE A 247 -0.09 2.93 18.20
CA ILE A 247 -1.11 2.70 17.17
C ILE A 247 -2.44 2.46 17.87
N THR A 248 -3.15 3.55 18.15
CA THR A 248 -4.40 3.52 18.92
C THR A 248 -5.66 3.33 18.09
N VAL A 249 -5.54 3.37 16.77
CA VAL A 249 -6.65 3.17 15.83
C VAL A 249 -6.91 1.68 15.57
N PRO A 250 -8.10 1.29 15.06
CA PRO A 250 -8.33 -0.05 14.54
C PRO A 250 -7.28 -0.44 13.51
N ALA A 251 -6.67 -1.62 13.64
CA ALA A 251 -5.55 -2.03 12.80
C ALA A 251 -5.66 -3.48 12.31
N MET A 252 -5.29 -3.71 11.05
CA MET A 252 -5.16 -5.04 10.46
C MET A 252 -3.74 -5.27 9.95
N LEU A 253 -3.16 -6.40 10.35
CA LEU A 253 -1.92 -6.91 9.75
C LEU A 253 -2.26 -7.96 8.71
N MET A 254 -1.79 -7.75 7.48
CA MET A 254 -1.95 -8.66 6.35
C MET A 254 -0.57 -9.20 5.96
N ARG A 255 -0.48 -10.51 5.79
CA ARG A 255 0.76 -11.18 5.40
C ARG A 255 0.50 -12.23 4.34
N GLY A 256 1.27 -12.20 3.26
CA GLY A 256 1.31 -13.31 2.29
C GLY A 256 1.89 -14.58 2.92
N GLN A 257 1.34 -15.75 2.56
CA GLN A 257 1.84 -17.05 3.03
C GLN A 257 3.35 -17.21 2.81
N TYR A 258 3.83 -16.73 1.67
CA TYR A 258 5.23 -16.88 1.22
C TYR A 258 6.07 -15.61 1.36
N ASP A 259 5.59 -14.59 2.08
CA ASP A 259 6.34 -13.34 2.23
C ASP A 259 7.63 -13.55 3.04
N GLY A 260 8.78 -13.36 2.39
CA GLY A 260 10.10 -13.53 2.99
C GLY A 260 10.62 -12.30 3.76
N ILE A 261 9.88 -11.18 3.74
CA ILE A 261 10.22 -9.97 4.52
C ILE A 261 9.45 -9.93 5.83
N ALA A 262 8.15 -10.19 5.79
CA ALA A 262 7.24 -10.12 6.91
C ALA A 262 7.23 -11.43 7.70
N ALA A 263 8.19 -11.63 8.61
CA ALA A 263 8.25 -12.82 9.46
C ALA A 263 7.02 -12.92 10.37
N ILE A 264 6.42 -14.09 10.44
CA ILE A 264 5.13 -14.27 11.14
C ILE A 264 5.24 -14.01 12.64
N ASP A 265 6.32 -14.45 13.28
CA ASP A 265 6.52 -14.29 14.72
C ASP A 265 6.75 -12.82 15.10
N ASP A 266 7.50 -12.07 14.27
CA ASP A 266 7.70 -10.62 14.40
C ASP A 266 6.35 -9.88 14.34
N LEU A 267 5.49 -10.26 13.40
CA LEU A 267 4.16 -9.65 13.26
C LEU A 267 3.18 -10.04 14.37
N ILE A 268 3.23 -11.29 14.85
CA ILE A 268 2.38 -11.74 15.99
C ILE A 268 2.74 -10.95 17.24
N GLU A 269 4.03 -10.71 17.48
CA GLU A 269 4.46 -9.93 18.64
C GLU A 269 4.05 -8.45 18.51
N PHE A 270 4.18 -7.84 17.32
CA PHE A 270 3.62 -6.52 17.05
C PHE A 270 2.11 -6.47 17.31
N PHE A 271 1.36 -7.44 16.77
CA PHE A 271 -0.09 -7.56 16.93
C PHE A 271 -0.51 -7.65 18.39
N ARG A 272 0.20 -8.42 19.20
CA ARG A 272 -0.09 -8.56 20.64
C ARG A 272 -0.03 -7.23 21.37
N ARG A 273 0.91 -6.36 20.99
CA ARG A 273 1.16 -5.07 21.63
C ARG A 273 0.25 -3.95 21.17
N LEU A 274 -0.52 -4.12 20.10
CA LEU A 274 -1.52 -3.14 19.66
C LEU A 274 -2.57 -2.95 20.76
N PRO A 275 -2.84 -1.70 21.23
CA PRO A 275 -3.75 -1.45 22.35
C PRO A 275 -5.23 -1.53 21.95
N ASN A 276 -5.56 -1.23 20.69
CA ASN A 276 -6.95 -1.21 20.24
C ASN A 276 -7.50 -2.65 20.11
N PRO A 277 -8.63 -3.00 20.75
CA PRO A 277 -9.23 -4.33 20.64
C PRO A 277 -9.81 -4.64 19.25
N ASP A 278 -10.18 -3.62 18.46
CA ASP A 278 -10.58 -3.78 17.04
C ASP A 278 -9.32 -3.97 16.18
N LYS A 279 -8.72 -5.16 16.24
CA LYS A 279 -7.51 -5.54 15.52
C LYS A 279 -7.63 -6.92 14.88
N GLN A 280 -7.03 -7.09 13.72
CA GLN A 280 -7.07 -8.32 12.94
C GLN A 280 -5.66 -8.73 12.49
N PHE A 281 -5.39 -10.04 12.40
CA PHE A 281 -4.19 -10.61 11.82
C PHE A 281 -4.57 -11.67 10.79
N ILE A 282 -4.10 -11.53 9.56
CA ILE A 282 -4.50 -12.41 8.45
C ILE A 282 -3.28 -12.90 7.70
N VAL A 283 -3.23 -14.21 7.45
CA VAL A 283 -2.29 -14.84 6.52
C VAL A 283 -3.04 -15.19 5.24
N MET A 284 -2.58 -14.64 4.12
CA MET A 284 -3.24 -14.80 2.82
C MET A 284 -2.62 -15.97 2.04
N ALA A 285 -3.42 -17.00 1.76
CA ALA A 285 -2.98 -18.21 1.07
C ALA A 285 -2.54 -17.93 -0.38
N GLY A 286 -1.41 -18.51 -0.78
CA GLY A 286 -0.86 -18.40 -2.14
C GLY A 286 -0.36 -17.00 -2.52
N ILE A 287 -0.16 -16.11 -1.55
CA ILE A 287 0.35 -14.75 -1.73
C ILE A 287 1.82 -14.69 -1.27
N SER A 288 2.67 -14.04 -2.05
CA SER A 288 4.02 -13.63 -1.65
C SER A 288 4.05 -12.12 -1.28
N HIS A 289 5.12 -11.40 -1.57
CA HIS A 289 5.32 -10.03 -1.06
C HIS A 289 4.44 -8.94 -1.73
N ALA A 290 4.22 -9.03 -3.05
CA ALA A 290 3.47 -8.02 -3.81
C ALA A 290 1.99 -8.43 -3.96
N SER A 291 1.20 -8.27 -2.90
CA SER A 291 -0.12 -8.90 -2.72
C SER A 291 -1.13 -8.65 -3.85
N PHE A 292 -1.19 -7.42 -4.38
CA PHE A 292 -2.19 -7.05 -5.40
C PHE A 292 -1.88 -7.59 -6.80
N GLN A 293 -0.62 -7.93 -7.08
CA GLN A 293 -0.19 -8.48 -8.38
C GLN A 293 -0.15 -10.01 -8.39
N GLN A 294 -0.48 -10.68 -7.28
CA GLN A 294 -0.50 -12.14 -7.18
C GLN A 294 -1.75 -12.76 -7.82
N LYS A 295 -1.72 -14.06 -8.13
CA LYS A 295 -2.87 -14.79 -8.69
C LYS A 295 -4.12 -14.72 -7.79
N ASN A 296 -3.92 -14.77 -6.49
CA ASN A 296 -5.00 -14.73 -5.49
C ASN A 296 -5.39 -13.32 -5.04
N TYR A 297 -5.10 -12.27 -5.82
CA TYR A 297 -5.32 -10.85 -5.50
C TYR A 297 -6.75 -10.51 -5.08
N LEU A 298 -7.77 -11.15 -5.67
CA LEU A 298 -9.16 -10.89 -5.27
C LEU A 298 -9.42 -11.25 -3.81
N GLY A 299 -8.79 -12.32 -3.29
CA GLY A 299 -8.86 -12.65 -1.87
C GLY A 299 -8.29 -11.53 -0.99
N VAL A 300 -7.20 -10.90 -1.44
CA VAL A 300 -6.60 -9.73 -0.75
C VAL A 300 -7.56 -8.55 -0.73
N TYR A 301 -8.21 -8.26 -1.87
CA TYR A 301 -9.20 -7.17 -1.96
C TYR A 301 -10.40 -7.41 -1.05
N HIS A 302 -10.95 -8.62 -1.03
CA HIS A 302 -12.09 -8.96 -0.17
C HIS A 302 -11.78 -8.83 1.31
N VAL A 303 -10.60 -9.27 1.74
CA VAL A 303 -10.13 -9.12 3.13
C VAL A 303 -10.01 -7.65 3.51
N LEU A 304 -9.35 -6.85 2.67
CA LEU A 304 -9.16 -5.42 2.91
C LEU A 304 -10.50 -4.66 2.88
N HIS A 305 -11.38 -4.98 1.94
CA HIS A 305 -12.72 -4.41 1.86
C HIS A 305 -13.52 -4.70 3.14
N ALA A 306 -13.56 -5.96 3.59
CA ALA A 306 -14.29 -6.34 4.79
C ALA A 306 -13.80 -5.55 6.03
N PHE A 307 -12.49 -5.36 6.17
CA PHE A 307 -11.92 -4.56 7.25
C PHE A 307 -12.29 -3.07 7.16
N PHE A 308 -12.26 -2.49 5.98
CA PHE A 308 -12.54 -1.06 5.81
C PHE A 308 -14.03 -0.73 5.87
N ALA A 309 -14.90 -1.62 5.40
CA ALA A 309 -16.35 -1.44 5.36
C ALA A 309 -17.07 -1.92 6.64
N GLN A 310 -16.37 -2.60 7.57
CA GLN A 310 -17.02 -3.12 8.77
C GLN A 310 -17.52 -1.98 9.68
N PRO A 311 -18.67 -2.13 10.35
CA PRO A 311 -19.15 -1.17 11.32
C PRO A 311 -18.23 -1.11 12.54
N ALA A 312 -18.26 0.03 13.24
CA ALA A 312 -17.56 0.14 14.52
C ALA A 312 -18.17 -0.84 15.55
N PRO A 313 -17.34 -1.46 16.43
CA PRO A 313 -17.83 -2.31 17.50
C PRO A 313 -18.83 -1.57 18.39
N VAL A 314 -19.98 -2.19 18.66
CA VAL A 314 -21.00 -1.64 19.56
C VAL A 314 -20.58 -1.80 21.02
N PHE A 315 -20.10 -2.99 21.38
CA PHE A 315 -19.52 -3.24 22.71
C PHE A 315 -18.01 -3.03 22.66
N ARG A 316 -17.47 -2.24 23.58
CA ARG A 316 -16.05 -1.86 23.61
C ARG A 316 -15.33 -2.19 24.92
N GLY A 317 -16.00 -2.95 25.82
CA GLY A 317 -15.51 -3.28 27.14
C GLY A 317 -16.07 -2.40 28.24
#